data_cdb3fccab3e56cb2e2683b7e54931926
#
_entry.id   cdb3fccab3e56cb2e2683b7e54931926
#
_cell.length_a   1.000
_cell.length_b   1.000
_cell.length_c   1.000
_cell.angle_alpha   90.00
_cell.angle_beta   90.00
_cell.angle_gamma   90.00
#
_symmetry.space_group_name_H-M   'P 1'
#
loop_
_entity.id
_entity.type
_entity.pdbx_description
1 polymer ?
#
loop_
_entity_poly.entity_id
_entity_poly.type
_entity_poly.pdbx_seq_one_letter_code
_entity_poly.pdbx_strand_id
1 'polypeptide(L)'
;MKVIVIGGGPAGMLAAIKAKEKAEVTIIEKNNRLGRKLSITGKGRCNITSSVPINEFMDYINANNKFLFSSFNNFDNKDILDLLDIKVKEERGHRIFPASDKAEDVVDALKRKLKGVNILFDTSCKQLIAENGKVIGVETNKGKLYADKVILATGGKSYPMTGSTGDGYKMAERVGHTIIDLKPSLVGLIASNEDLKMCQNLQGLNLKNVSIKVVNDGKNIYEDFGEMLFTHFGISGPIILSSSSKLAHCGIKNTKIIIDFKPALTEEKLDERILRDFSETKNKDFRNSLDKLLPQKLIPIIVKKMGIDKKVNEITKEERRKLVKLLKEFEVEVIGFRPIDEAIVTAGGISTKEINPKTMESKIIKDLYFAGEIIDVDAYTGGFNLQIAYSTGYTAGMLL
;
A
#
# COMPACT_ATOMS: atom_id res chain seq x y z
N MET A 1 -22.41 -7.33 -28.41
CA MET A 1 -21.11 -7.75 -27.85
C MET A 1 -21.30 -8.14 -26.39
N LYS A 2 -20.80 -9.31 -26.01
CA LYS A 2 -20.84 -9.80 -24.62
C LYS A 2 -19.48 -9.65 -23.96
N VAL A 3 -19.44 -9.14 -22.73
CA VAL A 3 -18.21 -8.94 -21.97
C VAL A 3 -18.32 -9.61 -20.60
N ILE A 4 -17.32 -10.38 -20.25
CA ILE A 4 -17.19 -10.95 -18.91
C ILE A 4 -16.09 -10.19 -18.15
N VAL A 5 -16.41 -9.72 -16.94
CA VAL A 5 -15.46 -9.12 -15.99
C VAL A 5 -15.26 -10.10 -14.84
N ILE A 6 -14.02 -10.53 -14.61
CA ILE A 6 -13.68 -11.46 -13.53
C ILE A 6 -13.16 -10.68 -12.33
N GLY A 7 -13.94 -10.65 -11.26
CA GLY A 7 -13.67 -9.93 -10.02
C GLY A 7 -14.51 -8.67 -9.86
N GLY A 8 -15.25 -8.60 -8.75
CA GLY A 8 -16.13 -7.49 -8.37
C GLY A 8 -15.46 -6.49 -7.40
N GLY A 9 -14.13 -6.32 -7.51
CA GLY A 9 -13.36 -5.29 -6.83
C GLY A 9 -13.48 -3.92 -7.53
N PRO A 10 -12.78 -2.87 -7.03
CA PRO A 10 -12.86 -1.51 -7.60
C PRO A 10 -12.52 -1.48 -9.09
N ALA A 11 -11.48 -2.17 -9.54
CA ALA A 11 -11.12 -2.24 -10.96
C ALA A 11 -12.21 -2.91 -11.82
N GLY A 12 -12.73 -4.05 -11.37
CA GLY A 12 -13.78 -4.75 -12.11
C GLY A 12 -15.11 -3.99 -12.14
N MET A 13 -15.47 -3.31 -11.05
CA MET A 13 -16.67 -2.47 -11.04
C MET A 13 -16.55 -1.29 -12.02
N LEU A 14 -15.38 -0.60 -12.06
CA LEU A 14 -15.15 0.48 -13.02
C LEU A 14 -15.13 -0.03 -14.46
N ALA A 15 -14.49 -1.19 -14.71
CA ALA A 15 -14.49 -1.82 -16.02
C ALA A 15 -15.94 -2.14 -16.50
N ALA A 16 -16.76 -2.70 -15.63
CA ALA A 16 -18.14 -3.02 -15.94
C ALA A 16 -19.02 -1.78 -16.13
N ILE A 17 -18.83 -0.73 -15.30
CA ILE A 17 -19.54 0.55 -15.44
C ILE A 17 -19.26 1.16 -16.82
N LYS A 18 -18.01 1.13 -17.29
CA LYS A 18 -17.66 1.69 -18.59
C LYS A 18 -18.08 0.79 -19.75
N ALA A 19 -17.83 -0.52 -19.63
CA ALA A 19 -18.13 -1.48 -20.71
C ALA A 19 -19.63 -1.58 -21.03
N LYS A 20 -20.53 -1.42 -20.05
CA LYS A 20 -21.99 -1.51 -20.26
C LYS A 20 -22.55 -0.43 -21.20
N GLU A 21 -21.81 0.63 -21.47
CA GLU A 21 -22.22 1.65 -22.45
C GLU A 21 -22.27 1.08 -23.88
N LYS A 22 -21.51 -0.02 -24.14
CA LYS A 22 -21.35 -0.59 -25.50
C LYS A 22 -21.64 -2.10 -25.56
N ALA A 23 -21.82 -2.76 -24.41
CA ALA A 23 -21.88 -4.22 -24.32
C ALA A 23 -22.85 -4.72 -23.25
N GLU A 24 -23.30 -5.96 -23.44
CA GLU A 24 -23.92 -6.76 -22.38
C GLU A 24 -22.81 -7.28 -21.44
N VAL A 25 -22.82 -6.83 -20.19
CA VAL A 25 -21.73 -7.12 -19.23
C VAL A 25 -22.20 -8.06 -18.15
N THR A 26 -21.37 -9.07 -17.87
CA THR A 26 -21.51 -9.96 -16.73
C THR A 26 -20.28 -9.88 -15.83
N ILE A 27 -20.45 -9.51 -14.55
CA ILE A 27 -19.42 -9.62 -13.52
C ILE A 27 -19.49 -11.03 -12.90
N ILE A 28 -18.35 -11.71 -12.81
CA ILE A 28 -18.18 -12.95 -12.05
C ILE A 28 -17.48 -12.59 -10.75
N GLU A 29 -18.12 -12.82 -9.61
CA GLU A 29 -17.56 -12.58 -8.27
C GLU A 29 -17.64 -13.87 -7.44
N LYS A 30 -16.50 -14.31 -6.91
CA LYS A 30 -16.43 -15.53 -6.11
C LYS A 30 -17.02 -15.41 -4.71
N ASN A 31 -17.12 -14.19 -4.19
CA ASN A 31 -17.79 -13.90 -2.93
C ASN A 31 -19.29 -13.64 -3.15
N ASN A 32 -20.02 -13.54 -2.03
CA ASN A 32 -21.44 -13.21 -2.00
C ASN A 32 -21.74 -11.69 -2.08
N ARG A 33 -20.70 -10.85 -2.25
CA ARG A 33 -20.85 -9.39 -2.39
C ARG A 33 -19.68 -8.77 -3.15
N LEU A 34 -19.93 -7.63 -3.78
CA LEU A 34 -18.92 -6.80 -4.44
C LEU A 34 -18.09 -6.01 -3.40
N GLY A 35 -16.88 -5.59 -3.80
CA GLY A 35 -16.07 -4.63 -3.07
C GLY A 35 -15.55 -5.10 -1.71
N ARG A 36 -15.44 -6.42 -1.48
CA ARG A 36 -15.06 -6.97 -0.16
C ARG A 36 -13.72 -6.45 0.36
N LYS A 37 -12.68 -6.36 -0.49
CA LYS A 37 -11.40 -5.74 -0.11
C LYS A 37 -11.55 -4.23 0.06
N LEU A 38 -12.32 -3.57 -0.79
CA LEU A 38 -12.56 -2.12 -0.72
C LEU A 38 -13.19 -1.73 0.62
N SER A 39 -14.16 -2.51 1.12
CA SER A 39 -14.86 -2.22 2.40
C SER A 39 -13.96 -2.26 3.64
N ILE A 40 -12.78 -2.87 3.58
CA ILE A 40 -11.83 -2.92 4.70
C ILE A 40 -10.66 -1.93 4.55
N THR A 41 -10.52 -1.27 3.39
CA THR A 41 -9.43 -0.31 3.18
C THR A 41 -9.55 0.89 4.12
N GLY A 42 -8.39 1.49 4.45
CA GLY A 42 -8.36 2.63 5.37
C GLY A 42 -8.95 2.33 6.75
N LYS A 43 -8.85 1.09 7.24
CA LYS A 43 -9.49 0.60 8.48
C LYS A 43 -11.02 0.71 8.46
N GLY A 44 -11.63 0.37 7.33
CA GLY A 44 -13.08 0.44 7.13
C GLY A 44 -13.61 1.82 6.73
N ARG A 45 -12.71 2.80 6.50
CA ARG A 45 -13.08 4.16 6.10
C ARG A 45 -12.99 4.41 4.60
N CYS A 46 -12.20 3.64 3.87
CA CYS A 46 -11.83 3.77 2.46
C CYS A 46 -11.13 5.10 2.14
N ASN A 47 -9.81 5.07 1.98
CA ASN A 47 -9.09 6.17 1.34
C ASN A 47 -9.31 6.09 -0.18
N ILE A 48 -10.30 6.83 -0.68
CA ILE A 48 -10.82 6.72 -2.06
C ILE A 48 -9.72 7.00 -3.08
N THR A 49 -9.05 8.12 -2.93
CA THR A 49 -7.99 8.61 -3.82
C THR A 49 -7.14 9.65 -3.10
N SER A 50 -6.26 10.34 -3.81
CA SER A 50 -5.51 11.49 -3.33
C SER A 50 -5.97 12.77 -4.02
N SER A 51 -5.90 13.93 -3.34
CA SER A 51 -6.11 15.25 -3.94
C SER A 51 -4.88 15.81 -4.67
N VAL A 52 -3.76 15.10 -4.62
CA VAL A 52 -2.56 15.45 -5.41
C VAL A 52 -2.94 15.55 -6.90
N PRO A 53 -2.44 16.54 -7.66
CA PRO A 53 -2.66 16.61 -9.09
C PRO A 53 -2.22 15.35 -9.83
N ILE A 54 -3.01 14.89 -10.79
CA ILE A 54 -2.79 13.57 -11.44
C ILE A 54 -1.41 13.45 -12.12
N ASN A 55 -0.85 14.55 -12.61
CA ASN A 55 0.50 14.56 -13.18
C ASN A 55 1.61 14.26 -12.15
N GLU A 56 1.35 14.50 -10.87
CA GLU A 56 2.28 14.21 -9.77
C GLU A 56 2.12 12.77 -9.24
N PHE A 57 1.05 12.05 -9.61
CA PHE A 57 0.83 10.66 -9.18
C PHE A 57 1.99 9.74 -9.55
N MET A 58 2.72 10.05 -10.63
CA MET A 58 3.86 9.27 -11.09
C MET A 58 4.98 9.15 -10.05
N ASP A 59 5.12 10.13 -9.16
CA ASP A 59 6.14 10.18 -8.11
C ASP A 59 5.81 9.24 -6.94
N TYR A 60 4.54 8.81 -6.84
CA TYR A 60 4.05 7.91 -5.81
C TYR A 60 3.96 6.44 -6.26
N ILE A 61 4.34 6.14 -7.50
CA ILE A 61 4.31 4.79 -8.08
C ILE A 61 5.72 4.20 -8.06
N ASN A 62 5.85 3.02 -7.47
CA ASN A 62 7.16 2.39 -7.23
C ASN A 62 7.78 1.77 -8.49
N ALA A 63 6.95 1.20 -9.37
CA ALA A 63 7.41 0.54 -10.58
C ALA A 63 6.44 0.78 -11.75
N ASN A 64 6.98 0.79 -12.97
CA ASN A 64 6.20 0.87 -14.21
C ASN A 64 5.26 2.09 -14.32
N ASN A 65 5.57 3.22 -13.66
CA ASN A 65 4.71 4.40 -13.60
C ASN A 65 4.26 4.89 -14.98
N LYS A 66 5.17 4.92 -15.97
CA LYS A 66 4.85 5.37 -17.35
C LYS A 66 3.76 4.54 -18.02
N PHE A 67 3.57 3.29 -17.61
CA PHE A 67 2.52 2.42 -18.11
C PHE A 67 1.12 2.98 -17.79
N LEU A 68 0.98 3.70 -16.68
CA LEU A 68 -0.31 4.21 -16.20
C LEU A 68 -0.73 5.54 -16.83
N PHE A 69 0.14 6.19 -17.60
CA PHE A 69 -0.10 7.54 -18.14
C PHE A 69 -1.43 7.64 -18.90
N SER A 70 -1.68 6.69 -19.82
CA SER A 70 -2.94 6.69 -20.59
C SER A 70 -4.16 6.45 -19.71
N SER A 71 -4.06 5.55 -18.71
CA SER A 71 -5.18 5.25 -17.81
C SER A 71 -5.52 6.43 -16.94
N PHE A 72 -4.55 7.19 -16.43
CA PHE A 72 -4.81 8.39 -15.65
C PHE A 72 -5.38 9.54 -16.49
N ASN A 73 -5.01 9.63 -17.77
CA ASN A 73 -5.60 10.60 -18.68
C ASN A 73 -7.05 10.22 -19.07
N ASN A 74 -7.40 8.94 -19.09
CA ASN A 74 -8.73 8.46 -19.39
C ASN A 74 -9.70 8.58 -18.21
N PHE A 75 -9.18 8.49 -16.98
CA PHE A 75 -9.97 8.52 -15.75
C PHE A 75 -9.09 8.92 -14.56
N ASP A 76 -9.20 10.14 -14.12
CA ASP A 76 -8.38 10.71 -13.06
C ASP A 76 -9.03 10.67 -11.67
N ASN A 77 -8.40 11.35 -10.71
CA ASN A 77 -8.88 11.41 -9.33
C ASN A 77 -10.11 12.33 -9.14
N LYS A 78 -10.41 13.21 -10.06
CA LYS A 78 -11.65 14.01 -10.07
C LYS A 78 -12.79 13.17 -10.62
N ASP A 79 -12.53 12.44 -11.70
CA ASP A 79 -13.52 11.58 -12.33
C ASP A 79 -14.11 10.55 -11.36
N ILE A 80 -13.29 9.94 -10.51
CA ILE A 80 -13.81 8.99 -9.50
C ILE A 80 -14.69 9.69 -8.46
N LEU A 81 -14.36 10.91 -8.04
CA LEU A 81 -15.18 11.65 -7.08
C LEU A 81 -16.51 12.05 -7.69
N ASP A 82 -16.51 12.52 -8.94
CA ASP A 82 -17.72 12.87 -9.69
C ASP A 82 -18.59 11.62 -9.95
N LEU A 83 -17.95 10.48 -10.29
CA LEU A 83 -18.67 9.22 -10.50
C LEU A 83 -19.37 8.74 -9.23
N LEU A 84 -18.71 8.80 -8.09
CA LEU A 84 -19.24 8.33 -6.80
C LEU A 84 -20.43 9.18 -6.33
N ASP A 85 -20.40 10.49 -6.58
CA ASP A 85 -21.44 11.44 -6.18
C ASP A 85 -21.81 11.30 -4.68
N ILE A 86 -20.79 11.31 -3.82
CA ILE A 86 -20.91 11.26 -2.36
C ILE A 86 -20.12 12.40 -1.73
N LYS A 87 -20.53 12.84 -0.54
CA LYS A 87 -19.76 13.83 0.22
C LYS A 87 -18.42 13.24 0.66
N VAL A 88 -17.33 13.96 0.38
CA VAL A 88 -15.96 13.57 0.75
C VAL A 88 -15.31 14.62 1.63
N LYS A 89 -14.24 14.24 2.31
CA LYS A 89 -13.37 15.13 3.08
C LYS A 89 -11.91 14.82 2.77
N GLU A 90 -11.08 15.85 2.75
CA GLU A 90 -9.63 15.71 2.68
C GLU A 90 -9.04 15.67 4.08
N GLU A 91 -8.08 14.76 4.30
CA GLU A 91 -7.28 14.65 5.52
C GLU A 91 -5.80 14.90 5.21
N ARG A 92 -4.99 15.07 6.25
CA ARG A 92 -3.54 15.26 6.16
C ARG A 92 -2.91 14.28 5.16
N GLY A 93 -2.00 14.78 4.30
CA GLY A 93 -1.32 13.99 3.28
C GLY A 93 -2.18 13.74 2.05
N HIS A 94 -3.04 14.69 1.71
CA HIS A 94 -3.87 14.68 0.49
C HIS A 94 -4.79 13.47 0.36
N ARG A 95 -5.18 12.84 1.47
CA ARG A 95 -6.01 11.64 1.49
C ARG A 95 -7.50 12.00 1.47
N ILE A 96 -8.22 11.44 0.51
CA ILE A 96 -9.66 11.67 0.35
C ILE A 96 -10.44 10.50 0.95
N PHE A 97 -11.33 10.81 1.89
CA PHE A 97 -12.22 9.86 2.54
C PHE A 97 -13.69 10.24 2.32
N PRO A 98 -14.64 9.29 2.37
CA PRO A 98 -16.05 9.65 2.49
C PRO A 98 -16.28 10.44 3.78
N ALA A 99 -17.13 11.46 3.74
CA ALA A 99 -17.43 12.29 4.92
C ALA A 99 -18.02 11.48 6.08
N SER A 100 -18.67 10.37 5.78
CA SER A 100 -19.24 9.43 6.75
C SER A 100 -18.23 8.56 7.48
N ASP A 101 -16.97 8.49 7.01
CA ASP A 101 -15.94 7.54 7.46
C ASP A 101 -16.35 6.05 7.29
N LYS A 102 -17.24 5.74 6.33
CA LYS A 102 -17.69 4.38 6.05
C LYS A 102 -17.32 3.96 4.62
N ALA A 103 -16.45 2.96 4.50
CA ALA A 103 -16.07 2.38 3.21
C ALA A 103 -17.28 1.82 2.43
N GLU A 104 -18.32 1.39 3.14
CA GLU A 104 -19.53 0.82 2.53
C GLU A 104 -20.26 1.84 1.66
N ASP A 105 -20.24 3.14 2.02
CA ASP A 105 -20.86 4.19 1.20
C ASP A 105 -20.21 4.31 -0.19
N VAL A 106 -18.89 4.08 -0.26
CA VAL A 106 -18.14 4.03 -1.54
C VAL A 106 -18.52 2.79 -2.34
N VAL A 107 -18.61 1.63 -1.68
CA VAL A 107 -19.04 0.37 -2.31
C VAL A 107 -20.47 0.51 -2.86
N ASP A 108 -21.39 1.07 -2.08
CA ASP A 108 -22.79 1.24 -2.49
C ASP A 108 -22.95 2.30 -3.60
N ALA A 109 -22.11 3.34 -3.60
CA ALA A 109 -22.07 4.30 -4.69
C ALA A 109 -21.68 3.62 -6.01
N LEU A 110 -20.63 2.79 -6.01
CA LEU A 110 -20.24 2.00 -7.18
C LEU A 110 -21.31 1.00 -7.61
N LYS A 111 -21.96 0.30 -6.66
CA LYS A 111 -23.06 -0.63 -6.94
C LYS A 111 -24.23 0.05 -7.64
N ARG A 112 -24.62 1.28 -7.22
CA ARG A 112 -25.69 2.06 -7.89
C ARG A 112 -25.38 2.29 -9.36
N LYS A 113 -24.09 2.51 -9.70
CA LYS A 113 -23.69 2.72 -11.11
C LYS A 113 -23.67 1.43 -11.94
N LEU A 114 -23.75 0.24 -11.31
CA LEU A 114 -23.81 -1.06 -12.01
C LEU A 114 -25.24 -1.47 -12.45
N LYS A 115 -26.25 -0.60 -12.34
CA LYS A 115 -27.60 -0.90 -12.85
C LYS A 115 -27.54 -1.35 -14.31
N GLY A 116 -28.15 -2.51 -14.61
CA GLY A 116 -28.14 -3.13 -15.94
C GLY A 116 -26.97 -4.10 -16.19
N VAL A 117 -26.03 -4.25 -15.27
CA VAL A 117 -24.97 -5.25 -15.33
C VAL A 117 -25.46 -6.54 -14.67
N ASN A 118 -25.25 -7.69 -15.32
CA ASN A 118 -25.49 -8.99 -14.71
C ASN A 118 -24.36 -9.32 -13.72
N ILE A 119 -24.69 -9.80 -12.51
CA ILE A 119 -23.70 -10.13 -11.48
C ILE A 119 -23.92 -11.56 -11.00
N LEU A 120 -22.90 -12.39 -11.18
CA LEU A 120 -22.91 -13.79 -10.75
C LEU A 120 -22.06 -13.90 -9.47
N PHE A 121 -22.73 -13.87 -8.32
CA PHE A 121 -22.11 -14.12 -7.02
C PHE A 121 -21.85 -15.61 -6.79
N ASP A 122 -20.98 -15.93 -5.81
CA ASP A 122 -20.57 -17.29 -5.44
C ASP A 122 -20.13 -18.09 -6.67
N THR A 123 -19.48 -17.39 -7.61
CA THR A 123 -19.06 -17.93 -8.89
C THR A 123 -17.56 -17.68 -9.07
N SER A 124 -16.75 -18.72 -8.95
CA SER A 124 -15.31 -18.68 -9.13
C SER A 124 -14.92 -19.04 -10.56
N CYS A 125 -14.11 -18.18 -11.20
CA CYS A 125 -13.48 -18.50 -12.46
C CYS A 125 -12.29 -19.45 -12.21
N LYS A 126 -12.23 -20.57 -12.96
CA LYS A 126 -11.18 -21.59 -12.87
C LYS A 126 -10.09 -21.37 -13.92
N GLN A 127 -10.51 -21.02 -15.13
CA GLN A 127 -9.61 -20.76 -16.25
C GLN A 127 -10.26 -19.93 -17.36
N LEU A 128 -9.42 -19.29 -18.16
CA LEU A 128 -9.81 -18.66 -19.42
C LEU A 128 -9.96 -19.73 -20.49
N ILE A 129 -10.92 -19.55 -21.40
CA ILE A 129 -11.08 -20.39 -22.58
C ILE A 129 -10.54 -19.54 -23.76
N ALA A 130 -9.45 -20.01 -24.37
CA ALA A 130 -8.82 -19.35 -25.51
C ALA A 130 -8.70 -20.32 -26.70
N GLU A 131 -9.01 -19.83 -27.89
CA GLU A 131 -8.87 -20.55 -29.15
C GLU A 131 -8.24 -19.65 -30.21
N ASN A 132 -7.31 -20.18 -30.98
CA ASN A 132 -6.65 -19.46 -32.07
C ASN A 132 -6.06 -18.08 -31.65
N GLY A 133 -5.46 -18.00 -30.45
CA GLY A 133 -4.86 -16.76 -29.96
C GLY A 133 -5.85 -15.69 -29.49
N LYS A 134 -7.11 -16.06 -29.27
CA LYS A 134 -8.19 -15.18 -28.83
C LYS A 134 -8.92 -15.79 -27.62
N VAL A 135 -9.28 -14.97 -26.61
CA VAL A 135 -10.18 -15.40 -25.55
C VAL A 135 -11.62 -15.46 -26.09
N ILE A 136 -12.34 -16.54 -25.75
CA ILE A 136 -13.73 -16.77 -26.18
C ILE A 136 -14.68 -16.98 -25.00
N GLY A 137 -14.16 -17.00 -23.77
CA GLY A 137 -14.98 -17.18 -22.57
C GLY A 137 -14.16 -17.63 -21.36
N VAL A 138 -14.87 -18.16 -20.38
CA VAL A 138 -14.30 -18.62 -19.11
C VAL A 138 -14.95 -19.91 -18.65
N GLU A 139 -14.21 -20.73 -17.92
CA GLU A 139 -14.74 -21.86 -17.16
C GLU A 139 -14.88 -21.47 -15.69
N THR A 140 -16.06 -21.72 -15.13
CA THR A 140 -16.38 -21.43 -13.74
C THR A 140 -16.73 -22.70 -12.97
N ASN A 141 -16.91 -22.59 -11.64
CA ASN A 141 -17.47 -23.66 -10.83
C ASN A 141 -18.94 -23.99 -11.18
N LYS A 142 -19.62 -23.15 -11.96
CA LYS A 142 -21.02 -23.34 -12.39
C LYS A 142 -21.16 -23.66 -13.89
N GLY A 143 -20.05 -23.91 -14.58
CA GLY A 143 -20.03 -24.23 -16.02
C GLY A 143 -19.29 -23.18 -16.86
N LYS A 144 -19.34 -23.37 -18.18
CA LYS A 144 -18.66 -22.49 -19.14
C LYS A 144 -19.55 -21.30 -19.51
N LEU A 145 -18.96 -20.13 -19.62
CA LEU A 145 -19.59 -18.89 -20.09
C LEU A 145 -18.80 -18.37 -21.28
N TYR A 146 -19.46 -18.07 -22.37
CA TYR A 146 -18.84 -17.54 -23.59
C TYR A 146 -19.09 -16.04 -23.72
N ALA A 147 -18.07 -15.31 -24.18
CA ALA A 147 -18.12 -13.87 -24.40
C ALA A 147 -17.17 -13.45 -25.52
N ASP A 148 -17.41 -12.28 -26.08
CA ASP A 148 -16.57 -11.70 -27.10
C ASP A 148 -15.26 -11.15 -26.52
N LYS A 149 -15.30 -10.64 -25.26
CA LYS A 149 -14.15 -10.07 -24.54
C LYS A 149 -14.19 -10.46 -23.07
N VAL A 150 -13.01 -10.56 -22.46
CA VAL A 150 -12.84 -10.86 -21.03
C VAL A 150 -11.92 -9.83 -20.38
N ILE A 151 -12.33 -9.30 -19.22
CA ILE A 151 -11.52 -8.40 -18.41
C ILE A 151 -11.15 -9.11 -17.10
N LEU A 152 -9.86 -9.34 -16.86
CA LEU A 152 -9.33 -9.97 -15.66
C LEU A 152 -8.98 -8.91 -14.62
N ALA A 153 -9.79 -8.79 -13.56
CA ALA A 153 -9.69 -7.78 -12.51
C ALA A 153 -9.75 -8.39 -11.10
N THR A 154 -9.06 -9.53 -10.92
CA THR A 154 -9.12 -10.37 -9.72
C THR A 154 -8.35 -9.84 -8.52
N GLY A 155 -7.62 -8.73 -8.68
CA GLY A 155 -6.72 -8.19 -7.66
C GLY A 155 -5.43 -9.01 -7.48
N GLY A 156 -4.69 -8.74 -6.41
CA GLY A 156 -3.43 -9.39 -6.07
C GLY A 156 -3.56 -10.67 -5.24
N LYS A 157 -2.62 -10.84 -4.29
CA LYS A 157 -2.55 -11.98 -3.37
C LYS A 157 -2.61 -11.57 -1.90
N SER A 158 -2.74 -10.27 -1.61
CA SER A 158 -2.85 -9.73 -0.26
C SER A 158 -4.29 -9.81 0.27
N TYR A 159 -4.45 -9.99 1.59
CA TYR A 159 -5.76 -10.19 2.23
C TYR A 159 -6.61 -11.31 1.58
N PRO A 160 -6.15 -12.57 1.52
CA PRO A 160 -6.82 -13.65 0.80
C PRO A 160 -8.26 -13.89 1.27
N MET A 161 -8.59 -13.57 2.53
CA MET A 161 -9.94 -13.65 3.08
C MET A 161 -10.94 -12.71 2.37
N THR A 162 -10.46 -11.74 1.62
CA THR A 162 -11.31 -10.84 0.81
C THR A 162 -11.59 -11.35 -0.59
N GLY A 163 -10.93 -12.44 -0.99
CA GLY A 163 -11.02 -13.02 -2.33
C GLY A 163 -9.77 -12.81 -3.21
N SER A 164 -8.79 -12.02 -2.76
CA SER A 164 -7.52 -11.80 -3.47
C SER A 164 -6.55 -12.96 -3.20
N THR A 165 -6.77 -14.11 -3.85
CA THR A 165 -6.05 -15.36 -3.61
C THR A 165 -4.95 -15.63 -4.64
N GLY A 166 -4.79 -14.75 -5.64
CA GLY A 166 -3.83 -14.91 -6.72
C GLY A 166 -4.29 -15.85 -7.85
N ASP A 167 -5.57 -16.21 -7.92
CA ASP A 167 -6.11 -17.10 -8.96
C ASP A 167 -5.92 -16.50 -10.36
N GLY A 168 -6.05 -15.20 -10.49
CA GLY A 168 -5.89 -14.49 -11.76
C GLY A 168 -4.50 -14.64 -12.37
N TYR A 169 -3.46 -14.66 -11.54
CA TYR A 169 -2.08 -14.89 -12.01
C TYR A 169 -1.94 -16.26 -12.69
N LYS A 170 -2.50 -17.31 -12.06
CA LYS A 170 -2.48 -18.65 -12.65
C LYS A 170 -3.28 -18.74 -13.96
N MET A 171 -4.38 -17.99 -14.07
CA MET A 171 -5.17 -17.92 -15.30
C MET A 171 -4.39 -17.21 -16.41
N ALA A 172 -3.73 -16.11 -16.11
CA ALA A 172 -2.92 -15.36 -17.08
C ALA A 172 -1.66 -16.15 -17.52
N GLU A 173 -0.98 -16.83 -16.60
CA GLU A 173 0.18 -17.65 -16.87
C GLU A 173 -0.15 -18.82 -17.83
N ARG A 174 -1.30 -19.49 -17.65
CA ARG A 174 -1.75 -20.57 -18.53
C ARG A 174 -2.00 -20.15 -19.98
N VAL A 175 -2.28 -18.89 -20.23
CA VAL A 175 -2.43 -18.34 -21.58
C VAL A 175 -1.20 -17.59 -22.07
N GLY A 176 -0.05 -17.78 -21.39
CA GLY A 176 1.27 -17.38 -21.85
C GLY A 176 1.79 -16.05 -21.29
N HIS A 177 1.11 -15.43 -20.33
CA HIS A 177 1.60 -14.21 -19.69
C HIS A 177 2.68 -14.49 -18.64
N THR A 178 3.67 -13.62 -18.60
CA THR A 178 4.73 -13.61 -17.59
C THR A 178 4.23 -12.98 -16.31
N ILE A 179 4.39 -13.67 -15.19
CA ILE A 179 4.10 -13.14 -13.85
C ILE A 179 5.41 -12.73 -13.18
N ILE A 180 5.55 -11.44 -12.93
CA ILE A 180 6.66 -10.88 -12.14
C ILE A 180 6.48 -11.30 -10.69
N ASP A 181 7.57 -11.68 -10.01
CA ASP A 181 7.59 -12.21 -8.66
C ASP A 181 6.71 -11.41 -7.70
N LEU A 182 5.76 -12.08 -7.07
CA LEU A 182 4.85 -11.48 -6.12
C LEU A 182 5.52 -11.25 -4.78
N LYS A 183 5.51 -10.01 -4.30
CA LYS A 183 6.11 -9.61 -3.03
C LYS A 183 5.11 -8.82 -2.18
N PRO A 184 5.25 -8.87 -0.84
CA PRO A 184 4.44 -8.02 0.02
C PRO A 184 4.86 -6.56 -0.15
N SER A 185 3.89 -5.67 -0.37
CA SER A 185 4.05 -4.22 -0.43
C SER A 185 3.12 -3.54 0.55
N LEU A 186 3.55 -2.44 1.15
CA LEU A 186 2.85 -1.75 2.22
C LEU A 186 2.59 -2.68 3.42
N VAL A 187 3.65 -3.20 4.00
CA VAL A 187 3.62 -4.21 5.06
C VAL A 187 4.60 -3.86 6.17
N GLY A 188 4.40 -4.38 7.38
CA GLY A 188 5.36 -4.24 8.48
C GLY A 188 6.70 -4.92 8.19
N LEU A 189 7.78 -4.39 8.78
CA LEU A 189 9.13 -4.90 8.63
C LEU A 189 9.55 -5.68 9.90
N ILE A 190 10.17 -6.83 9.69
CA ILE A 190 10.65 -7.71 10.77
C ILE A 190 12.04 -7.24 11.19
N ALA A 191 12.20 -6.95 12.47
CA ALA A 191 13.48 -6.57 13.05
C ALA A 191 14.43 -7.77 13.16
N SER A 192 15.76 -7.51 13.14
CA SER A 192 16.78 -8.52 13.43
C SER A 192 16.64 -9.09 14.85
N ASN A 193 17.21 -10.25 15.11
CA ASN A 193 17.10 -10.90 16.42
C ASN A 193 17.57 -10.02 17.59
N GLU A 194 18.58 -9.18 17.39
CA GLU A 194 19.08 -8.25 18.40
C GLU A 194 18.10 -7.13 18.68
N ASP A 195 17.51 -6.54 17.63
CA ASP A 195 16.56 -5.44 17.76
C ASP A 195 15.12 -5.90 18.03
N LEU A 196 14.81 -7.18 17.82
CA LEU A 196 13.47 -7.72 18.04
C LEU A 196 13.02 -7.58 19.50
N LYS A 197 13.90 -7.92 20.47
CA LYS A 197 13.58 -7.75 21.90
C LYS A 197 13.32 -6.29 22.26
N MET A 198 14.07 -5.38 21.68
CA MET A 198 13.88 -3.95 21.84
C MET A 198 12.50 -3.52 21.28
N CYS A 199 12.16 -3.95 20.07
CA CYS A 199 10.85 -3.66 19.46
C CYS A 199 9.70 -4.23 20.30
N GLN A 200 9.83 -5.44 20.85
CA GLN A 200 8.85 -6.06 21.75
C GLN A 200 8.64 -5.23 23.02
N ASN A 201 9.70 -4.74 23.65
CA ASN A 201 9.62 -3.86 24.83
C ASN A 201 8.92 -2.53 24.48
N LEU A 202 9.04 -2.05 23.24
CA LEU A 202 8.41 -0.84 22.74
C LEU A 202 7.04 -1.11 22.11
N GLN A 203 6.53 -2.34 22.09
CA GLN A 203 5.28 -2.70 21.43
C GLN A 203 4.14 -1.75 21.82
N GLY A 204 3.42 -1.25 20.80
CA GLY A 204 2.32 -0.30 20.97
C GLY A 204 2.76 1.17 21.12
N LEU A 205 4.08 1.46 21.16
CA LEU A 205 4.56 2.84 21.11
C LEU A 205 4.37 3.39 19.70
N ASN A 206 3.43 4.33 19.56
CA ASN A 206 3.17 5.08 18.34
C ASN A 206 3.90 6.42 18.39
N LEU A 207 4.74 6.70 17.42
CA LEU A 207 5.47 7.95 17.24
C LEU A 207 4.87 8.72 16.06
N LYS A 208 4.34 9.92 16.33
CA LYS A 208 3.56 10.69 15.34
C LYS A 208 4.38 11.60 14.43
N ASN A 209 5.51 12.08 14.91
CA ASN A 209 6.32 13.10 14.22
C ASN A 209 7.80 12.70 14.29
N VAL A 210 8.15 11.68 13.55
CA VAL A 210 9.53 11.22 13.38
C VAL A 210 9.90 11.23 11.91
N SER A 211 11.17 11.32 11.60
CA SER A 211 11.64 11.01 10.26
C SER A 211 12.41 9.70 10.25
N ILE A 212 12.41 9.05 9.11
CA ILE A 212 13.17 7.83 8.87
C ILE A 212 14.04 7.97 7.63
N LYS A 213 15.20 7.30 7.68
CA LYS A 213 16.01 6.98 6.50
C LYS A 213 16.11 5.47 6.37
N VAL A 214 15.93 4.97 5.17
CA VAL A 214 16.12 3.55 4.85
C VAL A 214 17.45 3.38 4.15
N VAL A 215 18.39 2.79 4.83
CA VAL A 215 19.71 2.45 4.28
C VAL A 215 19.70 0.97 3.93
N ASN A 216 19.85 0.65 2.64
CA ASN A 216 19.88 -0.71 2.11
C ASN A 216 21.19 -0.92 1.36
N ASP A 217 21.99 -1.89 1.81
CA ASP A 217 23.34 -2.16 1.27
C ASP A 217 24.20 -0.89 1.19
N GLY A 218 24.19 -0.10 2.29
CA GLY A 218 24.95 1.14 2.43
C GLY A 218 24.41 2.34 1.67
N LYS A 219 23.31 2.21 0.91
CA LYS A 219 22.70 3.30 0.15
C LYS A 219 21.40 3.78 0.80
N ASN A 220 21.24 5.09 0.91
CA ASN A 220 19.96 5.69 1.28
C ASN A 220 18.98 5.56 0.10
N ILE A 221 17.92 4.79 0.27
CA ILE A 221 16.94 4.49 -0.79
C ILE A 221 15.58 5.14 -0.57
N TYR A 222 15.31 5.61 0.65
CA TYR A 222 14.03 6.21 1.01
C TYR A 222 14.15 7.07 2.26
N GLU A 223 13.48 8.22 2.28
CA GLU A 223 13.29 9.07 3.45
C GLU A 223 11.85 9.51 3.54
N ASP A 224 11.32 9.61 4.76
CA ASP A 224 9.96 10.09 4.99
C ASP A 224 9.80 10.65 6.40
N PHE A 225 8.74 11.46 6.58
CA PHE A 225 8.35 12.08 7.85
C PHE A 225 6.89 11.76 8.16
N GLY A 226 6.63 11.23 9.36
CA GLY A 226 5.25 10.92 9.73
C GLY A 226 5.14 10.02 10.96
N GLU A 227 4.20 9.09 10.89
CA GLU A 227 3.88 8.17 11.97
C GLU A 227 4.51 6.80 11.77
N MET A 228 5.07 6.25 12.85
CA MET A 228 5.53 4.86 12.93
C MET A 228 5.09 4.20 14.23
N LEU A 229 5.09 2.88 14.23
CA LEU A 229 4.67 2.05 15.36
C LEU A 229 5.68 0.93 15.60
N PHE A 230 6.08 0.74 16.86
CA PHE A 230 6.78 -0.47 17.30
C PHE A 230 5.80 -1.61 17.57
N THR A 231 6.13 -2.81 17.11
CA THR A 231 5.31 -4.02 17.20
C THR A 231 6.09 -5.19 17.79
N HIS A 232 5.41 -6.29 18.08
CA HIS A 232 6.06 -7.51 18.58
C HIS A 232 7.00 -8.20 17.56
N PHE A 233 6.89 -7.86 16.28
CA PHE A 233 7.73 -8.41 15.19
C PHE A 233 8.80 -7.44 14.68
N GLY A 234 8.75 -6.17 15.07
CA GLY A 234 9.61 -5.11 14.55
C GLY A 234 8.88 -3.78 14.48
N ILE A 235 8.79 -3.20 13.29
CA ILE A 235 8.26 -1.85 13.07
C ILE A 235 7.17 -1.83 11.97
N SER A 236 6.26 -0.87 12.11
CA SER A 236 5.13 -0.65 11.21
C SER A 236 4.70 0.82 11.24
N GLY A 237 3.53 1.14 10.69
CA GLY A 237 2.99 2.51 10.62
C GLY A 237 3.21 3.13 9.24
N PRO A 238 2.53 4.24 8.94
CA PRO A 238 2.45 4.78 7.57
C PRO A 238 3.78 4.93 6.84
N ILE A 239 4.79 5.56 7.46
CA ILE A 239 6.10 5.77 6.82
C ILE A 239 6.88 4.46 6.64
N ILE A 240 6.72 3.48 7.55
CA ILE A 240 7.33 2.15 7.43
C ILE A 240 6.63 1.33 6.33
N LEU A 241 5.31 1.41 6.23
CA LEU A 241 4.57 0.74 5.16
C LEU A 241 5.02 1.27 3.78
N SER A 242 5.12 2.59 3.62
CA SER A 242 5.63 3.19 2.38
C SER A 242 7.07 2.78 2.08
N SER A 243 7.94 2.74 3.10
CA SER A 243 9.33 2.27 2.91
C SER A 243 9.42 0.80 2.50
N SER A 244 8.52 -0.05 3.03
CA SER A 244 8.48 -1.47 2.67
C SER A 244 8.12 -1.69 1.20
N SER A 245 7.29 -0.84 0.64
CA SER A 245 6.96 -0.84 -0.78
C SER A 245 8.20 -0.61 -1.64
N LYS A 246 9.05 0.36 -1.28
CA LYS A 246 10.33 0.58 -1.96
C LYS A 246 11.26 -0.62 -1.84
N LEU A 247 11.36 -1.19 -0.64
CA LEU A 247 12.17 -2.39 -0.36
C LEU A 247 11.67 -3.63 -1.13
N ALA A 248 10.37 -3.76 -1.41
CA ALA A 248 9.83 -4.86 -2.21
C ALA A 248 10.47 -4.94 -3.61
N HIS A 249 10.82 -3.79 -4.20
CA HIS A 249 11.45 -3.72 -5.52
C HIS A 249 12.96 -3.92 -5.51
N CYS A 250 13.67 -3.46 -4.47
CA CYS A 250 15.14 -3.60 -4.40
C CYS A 250 15.64 -4.78 -3.53
N GLY A 251 14.73 -5.40 -2.77
CA GLY A 251 15.08 -6.46 -1.80
C GLY A 251 15.70 -5.92 -0.52
N ILE A 252 15.68 -6.73 0.54
CA ILE A 252 16.30 -6.42 1.84
C ILE A 252 17.73 -6.97 1.83
N LYS A 253 18.72 -6.09 1.99
CA LYS A 253 20.16 -6.42 2.06
C LYS A 253 20.84 -5.51 3.07
N ASN A 254 21.30 -6.06 4.19
CA ASN A 254 21.95 -5.27 5.25
C ASN A 254 21.15 -3.97 5.53
N THR A 255 19.84 -4.10 5.72
CA THR A 255 18.92 -2.96 5.75
C THR A 255 18.76 -2.41 7.15
N LYS A 256 18.97 -1.10 7.29
CA LYS A 256 18.76 -0.36 8.52
C LYS A 256 17.72 0.73 8.32
N ILE A 257 16.82 0.85 9.29
CA ILE A 257 15.91 2.00 9.42
C ILE A 257 16.52 2.92 10.47
N ILE A 258 16.94 4.10 10.05
CA ILE A 258 17.50 5.14 10.93
C ILE A 258 16.37 6.09 11.28
N ILE A 259 16.06 6.21 12.57
CA ILE A 259 14.93 6.99 13.08
C ILE A 259 15.47 8.25 13.75
N ASP A 260 14.99 9.41 13.31
CA ASP A 260 15.15 10.68 14.00
C ASP A 260 13.89 10.96 14.85
N PHE A 261 14.03 10.90 16.17
CA PHE A 261 12.92 11.17 17.10
C PHE A 261 12.59 12.66 17.24
N LYS A 262 13.45 13.56 16.79
CA LYS A 262 13.31 15.02 16.93
C LYS A 262 13.62 15.78 15.63
N PRO A 263 12.94 15.45 14.52
CA PRO A 263 13.29 15.99 13.19
C PRO A 263 13.13 17.51 13.08
N ALA A 264 12.31 18.11 13.94
CA ALA A 264 12.14 19.57 13.97
C ALA A 264 13.33 20.32 14.62
N LEU A 265 14.26 19.61 15.26
CA LEU A 265 15.43 20.21 15.92
C LEU A 265 16.71 19.78 15.20
N THR A 266 17.61 20.73 14.93
CA THR A 266 18.99 20.41 14.56
C THR A 266 19.72 19.79 15.77
N GLU A 267 20.88 19.19 15.54
CA GLU A 267 21.69 18.62 16.64
C GLU A 267 22.05 19.66 17.70
N GLU A 268 22.39 20.89 17.26
CA GLU A 268 22.74 22.01 18.15
C GLU A 268 21.53 22.40 19.02
N LYS A 269 20.37 22.60 18.40
CA LYS A 269 19.13 22.97 19.11
C LYS A 269 18.66 21.85 20.05
N LEU A 270 18.90 20.58 19.69
CA LEU A 270 18.59 19.45 20.55
C LEU A 270 19.55 19.40 21.75
N ASP A 271 20.85 19.68 21.54
CA ASP A 271 21.84 19.77 22.62
C ASP A 271 21.49 20.91 23.60
N GLU A 272 21.15 22.10 23.10
CA GLU A 272 20.68 23.22 23.92
C GLU A 272 19.42 22.87 24.72
N ARG A 273 18.47 22.16 24.10
CA ARG A 273 17.27 21.67 24.77
C ARG A 273 17.59 20.71 25.91
N ILE A 274 18.49 19.75 25.66
CA ILE A 274 18.91 18.76 26.66
C ILE A 274 19.63 19.49 27.81
N LEU A 275 20.51 20.46 27.54
CA LEU A 275 21.17 21.26 28.56
C LEU A 275 20.18 21.99 29.46
N ARG A 276 19.14 22.60 28.88
CA ARG A 276 18.09 23.29 29.63
C ARG A 276 17.32 22.30 30.53
N ASP A 277 16.87 21.17 29.97
CA ASP A 277 16.13 20.16 30.71
C ASP A 277 16.99 19.56 31.85
N PHE A 278 18.29 19.39 31.64
CA PHE A 278 19.26 18.93 32.65
C PHE A 278 19.50 19.98 33.74
N SER A 279 19.51 21.26 33.38
CA SER A 279 19.67 22.36 34.37
C SER A 279 18.55 22.37 35.41
N GLU A 280 17.34 21.98 35.00
CA GLU A 280 16.16 21.88 35.89
C GLU A 280 16.15 20.60 36.74
N THR A 281 16.97 19.60 36.39
CA THR A 281 16.94 18.26 37.00
C THR A 281 18.31 17.81 37.50
N LYS A 282 19.22 18.71 37.87
CA LYS A 282 20.64 18.47 38.19
C LYS A 282 20.89 17.32 39.16
N ASN A 283 20.03 17.15 40.17
CA ASN A 283 20.21 16.14 41.23
C ASN A 283 19.45 14.82 40.94
N LYS A 284 18.70 14.74 39.82
CA LYS A 284 18.00 13.51 39.43
C LYS A 284 18.94 12.54 38.74
N ASP A 285 18.63 11.25 38.82
CA ASP A 285 19.28 10.24 37.98
C ASP A 285 18.97 10.50 36.52
N PHE A 286 19.89 10.16 35.63
CA PHE A 286 19.78 10.37 34.18
C PHE A 286 18.47 9.83 33.62
N ARG A 287 18.04 8.63 34.00
CA ARG A 287 16.78 8.02 33.54
C ARG A 287 15.56 8.86 33.88
N ASN A 288 15.55 9.57 35.00
CA ASN A 288 14.44 10.39 35.49
C ASN A 288 14.46 11.82 34.93
N SER A 289 15.45 12.18 34.11
CA SER A 289 15.60 13.50 33.49
C SER A 289 15.07 13.56 32.05
N LEU A 290 14.72 12.43 31.46
CA LEU A 290 14.31 12.31 30.05
C LEU A 290 12.78 12.41 29.83
N ASP A 291 12.00 12.53 30.88
CA ASP A 291 10.53 12.51 30.82
C ASP A 291 9.89 13.60 29.92
N LYS A 292 10.52 14.81 29.92
CA LYS A 292 10.07 15.92 29.06
C LYS A 292 10.51 15.78 27.60
N LEU A 293 11.48 14.89 27.35
CA LEU A 293 12.09 14.73 26.04
C LEU A 293 11.56 13.51 25.28
N LEU A 294 11.26 12.42 25.97
CA LEU A 294 10.97 11.11 25.38
C LEU A 294 9.69 10.48 25.96
N PRO A 295 8.98 9.67 25.18
CA PRO A 295 7.93 8.81 25.70
C PRO A 295 8.47 7.85 26.76
N GLN A 296 7.71 7.59 27.81
CA GLN A 296 8.08 6.77 28.96
C GLN A 296 8.64 5.38 28.58
N LYS A 297 8.02 4.72 27.59
CA LYS A 297 8.48 3.41 27.10
C LYS A 297 9.86 3.46 26.43
N LEU A 298 10.25 4.60 25.85
CA LEU A 298 11.52 4.72 25.13
C LEU A 298 12.70 4.97 26.08
N ILE A 299 12.45 5.60 27.23
CA ILE A 299 13.49 5.99 28.19
C ILE A 299 14.39 4.81 28.62
N PRO A 300 13.86 3.65 29.06
CA PRO A 300 14.71 2.51 29.45
C PRO A 300 15.63 2.01 28.34
N ILE A 301 15.16 2.08 27.08
CA ILE A 301 15.94 1.67 25.91
C ILE A 301 17.10 2.64 25.66
N ILE A 302 16.82 3.95 25.72
CA ILE A 302 17.85 4.98 25.55
C ILE A 302 18.90 4.91 26.68
N VAL A 303 18.46 4.77 27.94
CA VAL A 303 19.36 4.63 29.10
C VAL A 303 20.26 3.40 28.93
N LYS A 304 19.71 2.26 28.52
CA LYS A 304 20.47 1.04 28.25
C LYS A 304 21.49 1.23 27.12
N LYS A 305 21.08 1.86 25.99
CA LYS A 305 22.00 2.12 24.85
C LYS A 305 23.09 3.13 25.20
N MET A 306 22.80 4.08 26.08
CA MET A 306 23.80 5.03 26.59
C MET A 306 24.77 4.42 27.58
N GLY A 307 24.36 3.41 28.35
CA GLY A 307 25.18 2.80 29.43
C GLY A 307 25.47 3.77 30.57
N ILE A 308 24.58 4.73 30.82
CA ILE A 308 24.74 5.77 31.85
C ILE A 308 23.87 5.43 33.05
N ASP A 309 24.51 5.28 34.22
CA ASP A 309 23.85 5.10 35.52
C ASP A 309 24.47 6.05 36.55
N LYS A 310 24.19 7.35 36.41
CA LYS A 310 24.66 8.43 37.25
C LYS A 310 23.70 9.62 37.25
N LYS A 311 23.99 10.61 38.09
CA LYS A 311 23.20 11.86 38.17
C LYS A 311 23.46 12.78 36.98
N VAL A 312 22.47 13.61 36.67
CA VAL A 312 22.51 14.56 35.55
C VAL A 312 23.71 15.51 35.62
N ASN A 313 24.06 15.99 36.81
CA ASN A 313 25.20 16.90 37.01
C ASN A 313 26.58 16.25 36.75
N GLU A 314 26.64 14.92 36.64
CA GLU A 314 27.87 14.18 36.34
C GLU A 314 28.01 13.86 34.85
N ILE A 315 26.96 14.21 34.01
CA ILE A 315 26.97 13.91 32.58
C ILE A 315 27.92 14.87 31.87
N THR A 316 28.87 14.30 31.16
CA THR A 316 29.86 15.05 30.38
C THR A 316 29.27 15.60 29.08
N LYS A 317 29.96 16.55 28.48
CA LYS A 317 29.61 17.09 27.16
C LYS A 317 29.62 16.01 26.06
N GLU A 318 30.55 15.05 26.17
CA GLU A 318 30.66 13.95 25.20
C GLU A 318 29.48 13.00 25.31
N GLU A 319 29.09 12.61 26.52
CA GLU A 319 27.90 11.77 26.75
C GLU A 319 26.63 12.46 26.29
N ARG A 320 26.49 13.77 26.49
CA ARG A 320 25.35 14.53 25.99
C ARG A 320 25.31 14.54 24.46
N ARG A 321 26.46 14.75 23.78
CA ARG A 321 26.55 14.65 22.31
C ARG A 321 26.22 13.24 21.82
N LYS A 322 26.64 12.19 22.52
CA LYS A 322 26.27 10.81 22.23
C LYS A 322 24.75 10.61 22.34
N LEU A 323 24.12 11.21 23.36
CA LEU A 323 22.66 11.19 23.48
C LEU A 323 21.98 11.89 22.29
N VAL A 324 22.46 13.08 21.92
CA VAL A 324 21.94 13.82 20.74
C VAL A 324 22.01 12.93 19.50
N LYS A 325 23.18 12.36 19.23
CA LYS A 325 23.37 11.47 18.08
C LYS A 325 22.44 10.26 18.13
N LEU A 326 22.31 9.61 19.28
CA LEU A 326 21.41 8.46 19.46
C LEU A 326 19.95 8.83 19.19
N LEU A 327 19.50 10.03 19.53
CA LEU A 327 18.13 10.49 19.30
C LEU A 327 17.88 10.93 17.85
N LYS A 328 18.92 11.33 17.13
CA LYS A 328 18.86 11.71 15.72
C LYS A 328 19.07 10.53 14.77
N GLU A 329 19.80 9.51 15.20
CA GLU A 329 20.22 8.37 14.39
C GLU A 329 19.97 7.06 15.16
N PHE A 330 18.72 6.80 15.54
CA PHE A 330 18.36 5.57 16.20
C PHE A 330 18.15 4.45 15.18
N GLU A 331 19.01 3.45 15.18
CA GLU A 331 19.01 2.36 14.21
C GLU A 331 18.11 1.21 14.64
N VAL A 332 17.38 0.65 13.67
CA VAL A 332 16.69 -0.64 13.75
C VAL A 332 17.07 -1.44 12.51
N GLU A 333 17.75 -2.56 12.70
CA GLU A 333 18.06 -3.49 11.63
C GLU A 333 16.85 -4.33 11.27
N VAL A 334 16.55 -4.44 9.96
CA VAL A 334 15.42 -5.23 9.44
C VAL A 334 15.92 -6.33 8.52
N ILE A 335 15.30 -7.52 8.66
CA ILE A 335 15.72 -8.75 7.97
C ILE A 335 14.65 -9.32 7.05
N GLY A 336 13.44 -8.77 7.05
CA GLY A 336 12.35 -9.30 6.24
C GLY A 336 11.08 -8.50 6.30
N PHE A 337 10.13 -8.93 5.49
CA PHE A 337 8.76 -8.43 5.46
C PHE A 337 7.85 -9.34 6.27
N ARG A 338 6.76 -8.79 6.80
CA ARG A 338 5.63 -9.64 7.22
C ARG A 338 5.05 -10.38 6.00
N PRO A 339 4.34 -11.51 6.22
CA PRO A 339 3.76 -12.30 5.14
C PRO A 339 2.90 -11.49 4.17
N ILE A 340 2.86 -11.92 2.91
CA ILE A 340 2.07 -11.25 1.85
C ILE A 340 0.57 -11.20 2.18
N ASP A 341 0.07 -12.15 2.97
CA ASP A 341 -1.32 -12.20 3.41
C ASP A 341 -1.70 -11.02 4.33
N GLU A 342 -0.70 -10.41 5.01
CA GLU A 342 -0.85 -9.24 5.88
C GLU A 342 -0.56 -7.93 5.13
N ALA A 343 -0.01 -8.00 3.92
CA ALA A 343 0.31 -6.83 3.14
C ALA A 343 -0.95 -6.10 2.66
N ILE A 344 -0.91 -4.77 2.59
CA ILE A 344 -2.03 -3.99 2.05
C ILE A 344 -2.14 -4.21 0.54
N VAL A 345 -1.00 -4.31 -0.15
CA VAL A 345 -0.88 -4.42 -1.60
C VAL A 345 0.13 -5.50 -1.97
N THR A 346 -0.06 -6.11 -3.12
CA THR A 346 0.89 -7.02 -3.78
C THR A 346 1.74 -6.21 -4.76
N ALA A 347 3.07 -6.25 -4.63
CA ALA A 347 4.00 -5.83 -5.68
C ALA A 347 4.30 -7.00 -6.61
N GLY A 348 4.63 -6.73 -7.87
CA GLY A 348 4.68 -7.76 -8.92
C GLY A 348 3.31 -8.01 -9.55
N GLY A 349 3.22 -8.94 -10.46
CA GLY A 349 2.00 -9.24 -11.20
C GLY A 349 2.23 -9.49 -12.68
N ILE A 350 1.19 -9.33 -13.50
CA ILE A 350 1.29 -9.51 -14.95
C ILE A 350 2.20 -8.43 -15.54
N SER A 351 3.20 -8.85 -16.30
CA SER A 351 4.19 -7.97 -16.92
C SER A 351 3.54 -6.87 -17.77
N THR A 352 3.80 -5.62 -17.44
CA THR A 352 3.32 -4.45 -18.18
C THR A 352 3.82 -4.42 -19.64
N LYS A 353 4.92 -5.11 -19.94
CA LYS A 353 5.46 -5.23 -21.32
C LYS A 353 4.52 -5.98 -22.24
N GLU A 354 3.68 -6.85 -21.70
CA GLU A 354 2.75 -7.73 -22.40
C GLU A 354 1.32 -7.16 -22.45
N ILE A 355 1.12 -5.97 -21.92
CA ILE A 355 -0.16 -5.26 -21.92
C ILE A 355 -0.05 -3.97 -22.73
N ASN A 356 -1.06 -3.64 -23.51
CA ASN A 356 -1.13 -2.36 -24.20
C ASN A 356 -1.53 -1.26 -23.19
N PRO A 357 -0.67 -0.26 -22.92
CA PRO A 357 -0.97 0.77 -21.90
C PRO A 357 -2.12 1.71 -22.27
N LYS A 358 -2.53 1.76 -23.53
CA LYS A 358 -3.63 2.61 -23.99
C LYS A 358 -5.00 1.96 -23.85
N THR A 359 -5.06 0.63 -23.96
CA THR A 359 -6.33 -0.14 -23.98
C THR A 359 -6.46 -1.12 -22.84
N MET A 360 -5.38 -1.41 -22.11
CA MET A 360 -5.27 -2.51 -21.15
C MET A 360 -5.44 -3.91 -21.76
N GLU A 361 -5.46 -4.04 -23.08
CA GLU A 361 -5.55 -5.33 -23.78
C GLU A 361 -4.22 -6.08 -23.74
N SER A 362 -4.29 -7.39 -23.64
CA SER A 362 -3.17 -8.30 -23.81
C SER A 362 -2.56 -8.16 -25.21
N LYS A 363 -1.22 -8.16 -25.29
CA LYS A 363 -0.47 -8.27 -26.57
C LYS A 363 -0.29 -9.72 -27.02
N ILE A 364 -0.63 -10.69 -26.15
CA ILE A 364 -0.43 -12.14 -26.37
C ILE A 364 -1.72 -12.81 -26.81
N ILE A 365 -2.81 -12.51 -26.10
CA ILE A 365 -4.16 -13.09 -26.33
C ILE A 365 -5.12 -11.96 -26.66
N LYS A 366 -5.68 -12.00 -27.87
CA LYS A 366 -6.66 -11.00 -28.33
C LYS A 366 -7.93 -11.03 -27.48
N ASP A 367 -8.55 -9.86 -27.29
CA ASP A 367 -9.79 -9.65 -26.55
C ASP A 367 -9.73 -9.99 -25.04
N LEU A 368 -8.52 -10.20 -24.49
CA LEU A 368 -8.26 -10.32 -23.07
C LEU A 368 -7.71 -9.00 -22.53
N TYR A 369 -8.30 -8.47 -21.47
CA TYR A 369 -7.92 -7.20 -20.85
C TYR A 369 -7.56 -7.42 -19.38
N PHE A 370 -6.72 -6.55 -18.81
CA PHE A 370 -6.29 -6.60 -17.42
C PHE A 370 -6.58 -5.27 -16.71
N ALA A 371 -6.96 -5.34 -15.42
CA ALA A 371 -7.23 -4.13 -14.65
C ALA A 371 -6.92 -4.29 -13.16
N GLY A 372 -6.38 -3.25 -12.56
CA GLY A 372 -6.10 -3.16 -11.12
C GLY A 372 -4.85 -3.88 -10.68
N GLU A 373 -4.82 -4.30 -9.42
CA GLU A 373 -3.66 -4.84 -8.68
C GLU A 373 -3.10 -6.16 -9.27
N ILE A 374 -3.77 -6.77 -10.24
CA ILE A 374 -3.25 -7.95 -10.96
C ILE A 374 -2.08 -7.59 -11.88
N ILE A 375 -1.98 -6.33 -12.31
CA ILE A 375 -0.91 -5.80 -13.16
C ILE A 375 0.30 -5.49 -12.29
N ASP A 376 1.52 -5.68 -12.80
CA ASP A 376 2.78 -5.32 -12.13
C ASP A 376 2.94 -3.80 -11.98
N VAL A 377 2.10 -3.21 -11.13
CA VAL A 377 2.11 -1.81 -10.71
C VAL A 377 1.66 -1.69 -9.26
N ASP A 378 2.41 -0.95 -8.46
CA ASP A 378 2.02 -0.62 -7.08
C ASP A 378 2.52 0.79 -6.69
N ALA A 379 1.89 1.37 -5.70
CA ALA A 379 2.16 2.72 -5.24
C ALA A 379 2.23 2.80 -3.71
N TYR A 380 2.72 3.94 -3.20
CA TYR A 380 2.72 4.25 -1.77
C TYR A 380 1.31 4.29 -1.19
N THR A 381 1.24 4.40 0.14
CA THR A 381 -0.02 4.69 0.84
C THR A 381 -0.55 6.08 0.42
N GLY A 382 -1.87 6.28 0.48
CA GLY A 382 -2.41 7.61 0.17
C GLY A 382 -3.61 7.64 -0.77
N GLY A 383 -4.13 6.48 -1.21
CA GLY A 383 -5.24 6.37 -2.16
C GLY A 383 -4.78 6.06 -3.58
N PHE A 384 -3.47 6.06 -3.84
CA PHE A 384 -2.90 5.85 -5.18
C PHE A 384 -3.21 4.47 -5.76
N ASN A 385 -3.11 3.40 -4.98
CA ASN A 385 -3.43 2.04 -5.45
C ASN A 385 -4.90 1.86 -5.84
N LEU A 386 -5.82 2.53 -5.15
CA LEU A 386 -7.23 2.54 -5.53
C LEU A 386 -7.44 3.34 -6.82
N GLN A 387 -6.76 4.49 -6.98
CA GLN A 387 -6.82 5.25 -8.22
C GLN A 387 -6.29 4.45 -9.41
N ILE A 388 -5.17 3.73 -9.26
CA ILE A 388 -4.67 2.81 -10.28
C ILE A 388 -5.75 1.78 -10.65
N ALA A 389 -6.43 1.20 -9.66
CA ALA A 389 -7.49 0.23 -9.91
C ALA A 389 -8.68 0.85 -10.67
N TYR A 390 -9.10 2.07 -10.32
CA TYR A 390 -10.17 2.77 -11.01
C TYR A 390 -9.79 3.12 -12.46
N SER A 391 -8.63 3.75 -12.64
CA SER A 391 -8.18 4.24 -13.95
C SER A 391 -7.93 3.11 -14.94
N THR A 392 -7.25 2.03 -14.50
CA THR A 392 -7.03 0.86 -15.35
C THR A 392 -8.31 0.09 -15.63
N GLY A 393 -9.22 0.01 -14.64
CA GLY A 393 -10.54 -0.59 -14.80
C GLY A 393 -11.38 0.17 -15.85
N TYR A 394 -11.44 1.49 -15.72
CA TYR A 394 -12.15 2.33 -16.69
C TYR A 394 -11.57 2.17 -18.10
N THR A 395 -10.24 2.23 -18.23
CA THR A 395 -9.55 2.08 -19.53
C THR A 395 -9.81 0.72 -20.17
N ALA A 396 -9.73 -0.38 -19.39
CA ALA A 396 -10.09 -1.72 -19.90
C ALA A 396 -11.56 -1.79 -20.34
N GLY A 397 -12.46 -1.10 -19.63
CA GLY A 397 -13.88 -1.02 -19.95
C GLY A 397 -14.23 -0.19 -21.19
N MET A 398 -13.30 0.64 -21.70
CA MET A 398 -13.51 1.36 -22.98
C MET A 398 -13.59 0.41 -24.17
N LEU A 399 -12.99 -0.79 -24.06
CA LEU A 399 -13.00 -1.87 -25.06
C LEU A 399 -12.45 -1.44 -26.42
N LEU A 400 -11.41 -0.62 -26.40
CA LEU A 400 -10.75 -0.06 -27.59
C LEU A 400 -9.98 -1.14 -28.36
#